data_1658583133776610dd940240ca649ed2
#
_entry.id   1658583133776610dd940240ca649ed2
#
_cell.length_a   1.000
_cell.length_b   1.000
_cell.length_c   1.000
_cell.angle_alpha   90.00
_cell.angle_beta   90.00
_cell.angle_gamma   90.00
#
_symmetry.space_group_name_H-M   'P 1'
#
loop_
_entity.id
_entity.type
_entity.pdbx_description
1 polymer ?
#
loop_
_entity_poly.entity_id
_entity_poly.type
_entity_poly.pdbx_seq_one_letter_code
_entity_poly.pdbx_strand_id
1 'polypeptide(L)'
;MIVGAGKVAICNECINLCNEILSEDNQKSNKEKIKTGQYELLSPVKIKEHLDQYVIGQDHAKTVLSVAVSNHYKRINIPPVDFELEKSNVLILGATGSGKTLLAKTIALYLDVPFAIADATSLTEAGYVGDDVENVITKLLSAAKGDIELCQKGIVFVDEIDKICRKSDSASITRDVSGEGVQQALLKIVEGTKCRVPPQGGRKHPDAQLVEVDTSNILFIVGGAFVNLEKQMERKNNSGIGFGSTIKTDSKDNVLADVQPEDLIKYGLIPEFVGRFSMITHVNHLSELQLVKILTEPKNSLIKQAKYRFGLDNIELEITKGARLAIAQKAKTLGTNARGLKNILDSLLLPFEFDAQEMSSKGVQSIEITEETVDTGADPVLIFKQDAGTKKNKA
;
A
#
# COMPACT_ATOMS: atom_id res chain seq x y z
N MET A 1 26.98 14.26 30.15
CA MET A 1 26.55 14.13 31.55
C MET A 1 25.37 15.07 31.77
N ILE A 2 24.18 14.55 32.09
CA ILE A 2 22.99 15.35 32.37
C ILE A 2 22.81 15.39 33.87
N VAL A 3 22.70 16.60 34.43
CA VAL A 3 22.55 16.83 35.86
C VAL A 3 21.09 17.20 36.13
N GLY A 4 20.43 16.41 36.98
CA GLY A 4 19.05 16.64 37.40
C GLY A 4 18.95 17.42 38.70
N ALA A 5 17.76 17.81 39.11
CA ALA A 5 17.49 18.45 40.40
C ALA A 5 17.86 17.49 41.55
N GLY A 6 18.71 17.96 42.49
CA GLY A 6 19.07 17.16 43.68
C GLY A 6 20.41 16.41 43.62
N LYS A 7 21.42 16.90 42.88
CA LYS A 7 22.76 16.31 42.72
C LYS A 7 22.83 14.90 42.10
N VAL A 8 21.82 14.49 41.38
CA VAL A 8 21.85 13.24 40.63
C VAL A 8 22.37 13.55 39.23
N ALA A 9 23.43 12.87 38.80
CA ALA A 9 24.02 13.02 37.47
C ALA A 9 24.03 11.67 36.78
N ILE A 10 23.60 11.65 35.50
CA ILE A 10 23.58 10.46 34.64
C ILE A 10 24.57 10.67 33.50
N CYS A 11 25.46 9.71 33.26
CA CYS A 11 26.39 9.76 32.14
C CYS A 11 25.70 9.32 30.84
N ASN A 12 26.29 9.69 29.69
CA ASN A 12 25.74 9.36 28.37
C ASN A 12 25.64 7.84 28.16
N GLU A 13 26.59 7.06 28.70
CA GLU A 13 26.57 5.61 28.61
C GLU A 13 25.38 5.01 29.36
N CYS A 14 25.08 5.52 30.56
CA CYS A 14 23.88 5.09 31.31
C CYS A 14 22.59 5.47 30.60
N ILE A 15 22.52 6.61 29.92
CA ILE A 15 21.37 7.01 29.12
C ILE A 15 21.19 6.08 27.92
N ASN A 16 22.27 5.74 27.22
CA ASN A 16 22.21 4.80 26.10
C ASN A 16 21.79 3.42 26.59
N LEU A 17 22.34 2.93 27.68
CA LEU A 17 21.94 1.66 28.29
C LEU A 17 20.45 1.65 28.71
N CYS A 18 19.96 2.74 29.33
CA CYS A 18 18.55 2.88 29.65
C CYS A 18 17.68 2.89 28.40
N ASN A 19 18.10 3.56 27.33
CA ASN A 19 17.38 3.58 26.06
C ASN A 19 17.37 2.18 25.39
N GLU A 20 18.47 1.44 25.47
CA GLU A 20 18.53 0.05 24.99
C GLU A 20 17.58 -0.85 25.79
N ILE A 21 17.61 -0.76 27.13
CA ILE A 21 16.69 -1.53 28.00
C ILE A 21 15.23 -1.15 27.72
N LEU A 22 14.92 0.14 27.60
CA LEU A 22 13.56 0.60 27.27
C LEU A 22 13.12 0.16 25.87
N SER A 23 14.04 0.11 24.90
CA SER A 23 13.76 -0.40 23.54
C SER A 23 13.54 -1.91 23.56
N GLU A 24 14.30 -2.66 24.36
CA GLU A 24 14.11 -4.10 24.57
C GLU A 24 12.82 -4.42 25.33
N ASP A 25 12.48 -3.64 26.35
CA ASP A 25 11.22 -3.80 27.10
C ASP A 25 10.00 -3.43 26.26
N ASN A 26 10.09 -2.41 25.40
CA ASN A 26 9.07 -2.11 24.41
C ASN A 26 8.93 -3.24 23.36
N GLN A 27 10.05 -3.84 22.93
CA GLN A 27 10.01 -5.01 22.06
C GLN A 27 9.48 -6.25 22.77
N LYS A 28 9.81 -6.45 24.07
CA LYS A 28 9.23 -7.53 24.89
C LYS A 28 7.76 -7.30 25.16
N SER A 29 7.33 -6.08 25.48
CA SER A 29 5.91 -5.76 25.70
C SER A 29 5.08 -5.91 24.42
N ASN A 30 5.64 -5.60 23.24
CA ASN A 30 5.02 -5.92 21.97
C ASN A 30 5.03 -7.44 21.69
N LYS A 31 6.12 -8.15 22.00
CA LYS A 31 6.19 -9.62 21.91
C LYS A 31 5.22 -10.30 22.90
N GLU A 32 5.04 -9.75 24.09
CA GLU A 32 4.06 -10.25 25.06
C GLU A 32 2.62 -9.96 24.65
N LYS A 33 2.33 -8.79 24.09
CA LYS A 33 1.03 -8.50 23.46
C LYS A 33 0.72 -9.43 22.29
N ILE A 34 1.73 -9.81 21.52
CA ILE A 34 1.63 -10.79 20.43
C ILE A 34 1.51 -12.23 20.97
N LYS A 35 2.26 -12.57 22.04
CA LYS A 35 2.24 -13.90 22.69
C LYS A 35 0.95 -14.17 23.48
N THR A 36 0.35 -13.15 24.10
CA THR A 36 -0.87 -13.32 24.90
C THR A 36 -2.15 -13.39 24.07
N GLY A 37 -2.09 -13.31 22.74
CA GLY A 37 -3.28 -13.43 21.89
C GLY A 37 -4.31 -12.30 22.07
N GLN A 38 -3.99 -11.29 22.86
CA GLN A 38 -4.79 -10.09 23.01
C GLN A 38 -4.54 -9.09 21.86
N TYR A 39 -4.75 -9.55 20.62
CA TYR A 39 -5.35 -8.59 19.72
C TYR A 39 -6.73 -8.30 20.31
N GLU A 40 -6.94 -7.15 20.96
CA GLU A 40 -8.29 -6.60 21.15
C GLU A 40 -9.01 -6.88 19.83
N LEU A 41 -10.17 -7.53 19.89
CA LEU A 41 -10.97 -7.85 18.72
C LEU A 41 -11.12 -6.58 17.90
N LEU A 42 -10.26 -6.41 16.90
CA LEU A 42 -10.14 -5.14 16.17
C LEU A 42 -11.45 -4.92 15.46
N SER A 43 -12.20 -3.97 15.97
CA SER A 43 -13.46 -3.59 15.34
C SER A 43 -13.19 -3.17 13.89
N PRO A 44 -13.90 -3.73 12.90
CA PRO A 44 -13.78 -3.30 11.50
C PRO A 44 -13.95 -1.79 11.34
N VAL A 45 -14.76 -1.16 12.20
CA VAL A 45 -14.98 0.29 12.22
C VAL A 45 -13.68 1.03 12.52
N LYS A 46 -12.93 0.62 13.55
CA LYS A 46 -11.65 1.25 13.91
C LYS A 46 -10.61 1.09 12.81
N ILE A 47 -10.56 -0.07 12.14
CA ILE A 47 -9.67 -0.30 11.00
C ILE A 47 -10.05 0.67 9.87
N LYS A 48 -11.34 0.80 9.54
CA LYS A 48 -11.81 1.72 8.51
C LYS A 48 -11.49 3.18 8.85
N GLU A 49 -11.74 3.61 10.07
CA GLU A 49 -11.40 4.97 10.56
C GLU A 49 -9.90 5.27 10.42
N HIS A 50 -9.04 4.26 10.67
CA HIS A 50 -7.61 4.43 10.44
C HIS A 50 -7.29 4.56 8.94
N LEU A 51 -7.89 3.72 8.08
CA LEU A 51 -7.71 3.81 6.63
C LEU A 51 -8.17 5.17 6.08
N ASP A 52 -9.26 5.74 6.62
CA ASP A 52 -9.79 7.04 6.22
C ASP A 52 -8.79 8.20 6.44
N GLN A 53 -7.84 8.05 7.36
CA GLN A 53 -6.80 9.05 7.62
C GLN A 53 -5.68 9.05 6.57
N TYR A 54 -5.53 7.98 5.79
CA TYR A 54 -4.43 7.80 4.83
C TYR A 54 -4.89 7.66 3.39
N VAL A 55 -6.09 7.12 3.17
CA VAL A 55 -6.62 6.81 1.84
C VAL A 55 -7.88 7.61 1.58
N ILE A 56 -7.91 8.38 0.51
CA ILE A 56 -9.06 9.16 0.10
C ILE A 56 -10.01 8.31 -0.74
N GLY A 57 -11.30 8.39 -0.46
CA GLY A 57 -12.32 7.59 -1.14
C GLY A 57 -12.18 6.09 -0.90
N GLN A 58 -12.60 5.27 -1.86
CA GLN A 58 -12.50 3.80 -1.80
C GLN A 58 -13.29 3.16 -0.63
N ASP A 59 -14.42 3.74 -0.26
CA ASP A 59 -15.17 3.36 0.95
C ASP A 59 -15.59 1.90 0.96
N HIS A 60 -16.01 1.36 -0.20
CA HIS A 60 -16.38 -0.05 -0.33
C HIS A 60 -15.18 -0.96 -0.05
N ALA A 61 -14.04 -0.72 -0.72
CA ALA A 61 -12.82 -1.51 -0.52
C ALA A 61 -12.32 -1.45 0.92
N LYS A 62 -12.34 -0.26 1.55
CA LYS A 62 -11.99 -0.09 2.96
C LYS A 62 -12.89 -0.92 3.88
N THR A 63 -14.19 -0.91 3.63
CA THR A 63 -15.16 -1.69 4.44
C THR A 63 -14.90 -3.19 4.30
N VAL A 64 -14.78 -3.70 3.07
CA VAL A 64 -14.53 -5.13 2.81
C VAL A 64 -13.21 -5.57 3.44
N LEU A 65 -12.12 -4.81 3.23
CA LEU A 65 -10.81 -5.10 3.81
C LEU A 65 -10.84 -5.08 5.34
N SER A 66 -11.53 -4.11 5.94
CA SER A 66 -11.64 -4.01 7.40
C SER A 66 -12.34 -5.22 8.01
N VAL A 67 -13.40 -5.72 7.35
CA VAL A 67 -14.12 -6.92 7.78
C VAL A 67 -13.26 -8.17 7.57
N ALA A 68 -12.62 -8.32 6.40
CA ALA A 68 -11.78 -9.46 6.09
C ALA A 68 -10.63 -9.62 7.11
N VAL A 69 -9.94 -8.52 7.39
CA VAL A 69 -8.84 -8.46 8.34
C VAL A 69 -9.32 -8.78 9.76
N SER A 70 -10.43 -8.18 10.19
CA SER A 70 -11.01 -8.48 11.51
C SER A 70 -11.37 -9.96 11.64
N ASN A 71 -11.99 -10.56 10.62
CA ASN A 71 -12.34 -11.98 10.62
C ASN A 71 -11.11 -12.88 10.62
N HIS A 72 -10.07 -12.51 9.87
CA HIS A 72 -8.81 -13.26 9.84
C HIS A 72 -8.15 -13.33 11.23
N TYR A 73 -8.01 -12.19 11.92
CA TYR A 73 -7.39 -12.17 13.25
C TYR A 73 -8.31 -12.74 14.34
N LYS A 74 -9.64 -12.69 14.18
CA LYS A 74 -10.55 -13.45 15.01
C LYS A 74 -10.30 -14.94 14.89
N ARG A 75 -10.18 -15.46 13.66
CA ARG A 75 -9.88 -16.89 13.41
C ARG A 75 -8.61 -17.36 14.10
N ILE A 76 -7.55 -16.55 14.08
CA ILE A 76 -6.26 -16.89 14.69
C ILE A 76 -6.31 -16.87 16.22
N ASN A 77 -7.12 -15.97 16.80
CA ASN A 77 -7.10 -15.67 18.24
C ASN A 77 -8.22 -16.33 19.04
N ILE A 78 -9.20 -16.94 18.35
CA ILE A 78 -10.30 -17.66 19.03
C ILE A 78 -9.82 -19.08 19.42
N PRO A 79 -10.23 -19.59 20.62
CA PRO A 79 -9.99 -20.98 20.98
C PRO A 79 -10.59 -21.95 19.94
N PRO A 80 -10.04 -23.18 19.82
CA PRO A 80 -10.60 -24.18 18.92
C PRO A 80 -12.10 -24.37 19.16
N VAL A 81 -12.87 -24.31 18.07
CA VAL A 81 -14.32 -24.56 18.06
C VAL A 81 -14.58 -25.85 17.27
N ASP A 82 -15.76 -26.45 17.43
CA ASP A 82 -16.13 -27.72 16.78
C ASP A 82 -16.30 -27.64 15.26
N PHE A 83 -16.02 -26.49 14.66
CA PHE A 83 -16.06 -26.25 13.22
C PHE A 83 -14.85 -25.45 12.77
N GLU A 84 -14.47 -25.61 11.51
CA GLU A 84 -13.34 -24.90 10.92
C GLU A 84 -13.77 -23.54 10.39
N LEU A 85 -13.03 -22.47 10.80
CA LEU A 85 -13.20 -21.14 10.26
C LEU A 85 -12.31 -20.99 9.01
N GLU A 86 -12.94 -20.71 7.89
CA GLU A 86 -12.25 -20.50 6.62
C GLU A 86 -11.34 -19.27 6.64
N LYS A 87 -10.31 -19.30 5.81
CA LYS A 87 -9.34 -18.23 5.64
C LYS A 87 -9.95 -17.08 4.83
N SER A 88 -9.80 -15.82 5.31
CA SER A 88 -10.41 -14.63 4.71
C SER A 88 -9.45 -13.91 3.75
N ASN A 89 -8.94 -14.60 2.72
CA ASN A 89 -8.11 -13.94 1.71
C ASN A 89 -8.95 -12.98 0.84
N VAL A 90 -8.31 -11.90 0.36
CA VAL A 90 -9.00 -10.83 -0.37
C VAL A 90 -8.39 -10.62 -1.76
N LEU A 91 -9.24 -10.48 -2.76
CA LEU A 91 -8.87 -10.07 -4.11
C LEU A 91 -9.37 -8.64 -4.36
N ILE A 92 -8.45 -7.74 -4.76
CA ILE A 92 -8.73 -6.33 -5.03
C ILE A 92 -8.55 -6.04 -6.52
N LEU A 93 -9.65 -5.63 -7.16
CA LEU A 93 -9.69 -5.25 -8.56
C LEU A 93 -9.56 -3.73 -8.73
N GLY A 94 -8.95 -3.28 -9.82
CA GLY A 94 -9.00 -1.88 -10.23
C GLY A 94 -7.67 -1.30 -10.70
N ALA A 95 -7.73 -0.15 -11.33
CA ALA A 95 -6.63 0.47 -12.06
C ALA A 95 -5.34 0.62 -11.26
N THR A 96 -4.21 0.62 -11.95
CA THR A 96 -2.91 0.93 -11.33
C THR A 96 -2.91 2.37 -10.80
N GLY A 97 -2.33 2.57 -9.62
CA GLY A 97 -2.28 3.89 -8.98
C GLY A 97 -3.57 4.29 -8.25
N SER A 98 -4.58 3.41 -8.11
CA SER A 98 -5.83 3.67 -7.37
C SER A 98 -5.75 3.43 -5.86
N GLY A 99 -4.60 2.94 -5.35
CA GLY A 99 -4.35 2.79 -3.92
C GLY A 99 -4.41 1.38 -3.35
N LYS A 100 -4.48 0.31 -4.17
CA LYS A 100 -4.53 -1.10 -3.71
C LYS A 100 -3.41 -1.45 -2.72
N THR A 101 -2.18 -1.23 -3.13
CA THR A 101 -0.98 -1.51 -2.31
C THR A 101 -0.95 -0.64 -1.04
N LEU A 102 -1.41 0.63 -1.13
CA LEU A 102 -1.47 1.53 0.01
C LEU A 102 -2.47 1.05 1.07
N LEU A 103 -3.64 0.56 0.65
CA LEU A 103 -4.64 -0.01 1.55
C LEU A 103 -4.05 -1.17 2.36
N ALA A 104 -3.44 -2.16 1.70
CA ALA A 104 -2.85 -3.32 2.36
C ALA A 104 -1.71 -2.92 3.30
N LYS A 105 -0.81 -2.02 2.86
CA LYS A 105 0.30 -1.51 3.68
C LYS A 105 -0.19 -0.75 4.91
N THR A 106 -1.21 0.09 4.76
CA THR A 106 -1.75 0.89 5.87
C THR A 106 -2.39 -0.01 6.93
N ILE A 107 -3.07 -1.09 6.52
CA ILE A 107 -3.62 -2.10 7.43
C ILE A 107 -2.49 -2.79 8.21
N ALA A 108 -1.46 -3.25 7.53
CA ALA A 108 -0.34 -3.95 8.18
C ALA A 108 0.38 -3.05 9.20
N LEU A 109 0.57 -1.78 8.87
CA LEU A 109 1.14 -0.79 9.80
C LEU A 109 0.24 -0.53 11.01
N TYR A 110 -1.08 -0.48 10.82
CA TYR A 110 -2.03 -0.29 11.92
C TYR A 110 -2.05 -1.47 12.89
N LEU A 111 -1.91 -2.68 12.34
CA LEU A 111 -1.89 -3.91 13.13
C LEU A 111 -0.52 -4.22 13.75
N ASP A 112 0.52 -3.50 13.33
CA ASP A 112 1.91 -3.76 13.70
C ASP A 112 2.33 -5.21 13.39
N VAL A 113 1.99 -5.68 12.19
CA VAL A 113 2.33 -7.02 11.73
C VAL A 113 3.31 -6.97 10.56
N PRO A 114 4.13 -8.04 10.35
CA PRO A 114 5.01 -8.12 9.20
C PRO A 114 4.25 -8.00 7.88
N PHE A 115 4.83 -7.27 6.95
CA PHE A 115 4.23 -7.03 5.65
C PHE A 115 5.23 -7.28 4.53
N ALA A 116 4.83 -8.10 3.57
CA ALA A 116 5.62 -8.33 2.36
C ALA A 116 4.83 -7.97 1.10
N ILE A 117 5.54 -7.43 0.12
CA ILE A 117 4.99 -7.16 -1.21
C ILE A 117 5.70 -8.07 -2.21
N ALA A 118 4.91 -8.72 -3.04
CA ALA A 118 5.39 -9.48 -4.19
C ALA A 118 4.72 -8.97 -5.47
N ASP A 119 5.45 -9.01 -6.56
CA ASP A 119 4.94 -8.75 -7.89
C ASP A 119 4.76 -10.09 -8.59
N ALA A 120 3.53 -10.42 -9.01
CA ALA A 120 3.22 -11.70 -9.64
C ALA A 120 4.01 -11.91 -10.95
N THR A 121 4.41 -10.84 -11.63
CA THR A 121 5.18 -10.92 -12.89
C THR A 121 6.62 -11.37 -12.68
N SER A 122 7.17 -11.18 -11.48
CA SER A 122 8.51 -11.62 -11.12
C SER A 122 8.58 -13.08 -10.68
N LEU A 123 7.41 -13.69 -10.41
CA LEU A 123 7.32 -15.05 -9.89
C LEU A 123 7.34 -16.08 -11.01
N THR A 124 8.01 -17.20 -10.76
CA THR A 124 8.09 -18.35 -11.67
C THR A 124 7.81 -19.65 -10.93
N GLU A 125 7.41 -20.69 -11.67
CA GLU A 125 7.32 -22.05 -11.14
C GLU A 125 8.72 -22.51 -10.69
N ALA A 126 8.79 -23.25 -9.58
CA ALA A 126 10.06 -23.74 -9.02
C ALA A 126 10.91 -24.47 -10.06
N GLY A 127 12.19 -24.09 -10.15
CA GLY A 127 13.16 -24.67 -11.09
C GLY A 127 13.34 -23.90 -12.42
N TYR A 128 12.64 -22.79 -12.62
CA TYR A 128 12.84 -21.90 -13.76
C TYR A 128 13.56 -20.61 -13.36
N VAL A 129 14.00 -19.83 -14.37
CA VAL A 129 14.70 -18.57 -14.13
C VAL A 129 13.70 -17.50 -13.69
N GLY A 130 13.82 -17.08 -12.45
CA GLY A 130 12.97 -16.07 -11.80
C GLY A 130 12.93 -16.26 -10.29
N ASP A 131 12.07 -15.50 -9.62
CA ASP A 131 11.83 -15.66 -8.18
C ASP A 131 10.87 -16.82 -7.94
N ASP A 132 11.28 -17.84 -7.18
CA ASP A 132 10.36 -18.87 -6.72
C ASP A 132 9.22 -18.24 -5.91
N VAL A 133 8.00 -18.78 -6.04
CA VAL A 133 6.83 -18.31 -5.29
C VAL A 133 7.09 -18.30 -3.77
N GLU A 134 7.90 -19.24 -3.25
CA GLU A 134 8.30 -19.30 -1.84
C GLU A 134 9.15 -18.09 -1.39
N ASN A 135 9.77 -17.35 -2.31
CA ASN A 135 10.52 -16.12 -1.98
C ASN A 135 9.63 -15.05 -1.37
N VAL A 136 8.33 -15.09 -1.63
CA VAL A 136 7.35 -14.22 -0.98
C VAL A 136 7.36 -14.40 0.54
N ILE A 137 7.43 -15.67 1.00
CA ILE A 137 7.51 -16.01 2.43
C ILE A 137 8.88 -15.64 3.00
N THR A 138 9.94 -15.78 2.22
CA THR A 138 11.28 -15.30 2.62
C THR A 138 11.29 -13.79 2.87
N LYS A 139 10.64 -12.99 1.99
CA LYS A 139 10.48 -11.55 2.18
C LYS A 139 9.69 -11.24 3.46
N LEU A 140 8.62 -11.99 3.74
CA LEU A 140 7.83 -11.82 4.96
C LEU A 140 8.63 -12.18 6.22
N LEU A 141 9.39 -13.27 6.20
CA LEU A 141 10.27 -13.66 7.29
C LEU A 141 11.35 -12.61 7.57
N SER A 142 11.91 -12.02 6.52
CA SER A 142 12.85 -10.90 6.66
C SER A 142 12.20 -9.67 7.29
N ALA A 143 10.95 -9.36 6.91
CA ALA A 143 10.16 -8.28 7.54
C ALA A 143 9.85 -8.58 9.02
N ALA A 144 9.68 -9.85 9.37
CA ALA A 144 9.53 -10.34 10.74
C ALA A 144 10.86 -10.45 11.50
N LYS A 145 12.00 -10.01 10.93
CA LYS A 145 13.34 -10.09 11.51
C LYS A 145 13.75 -11.52 11.93
N GLY A 146 13.28 -12.53 11.19
CA GLY A 146 13.54 -13.94 11.46
C GLY A 146 12.65 -14.59 12.52
N ASP A 147 11.70 -13.86 13.08
CA ASP A 147 10.72 -14.42 14.02
C ASP A 147 9.63 -15.19 13.26
N ILE A 148 9.61 -16.52 13.40
CA ILE A 148 8.71 -17.40 12.67
C ILE A 148 7.26 -17.21 13.13
N GLU A 149 7.02 -17.10 14.45
CA GLU A 149 5.68 -16.96 14.99
C GLU A 149 5.04 -15.64 14.53
N LEU A 150 5.84 -14.58 14.47
CA LEU A 150 5.41 -13.29 13.97
C LEU A 150 5.18 -13.34 12.45
N CYS A 151 6.07 -13.99 11.69
CA CYS A 151 5.94 -14.19 10.26
C CYS A 151 4.63 -14.88 9.90
N GLN A 152 4.25 -15.93 10.61
CA GLN A 152 3.04 -16.71 10.39
C GLN A 152 1.73 -15.93 10.63
N LYS A 153 1.79 -14.77 11.28
CA LYS A 153 0.66 -13.84 11.50
C LYS A 153 0.71 -12.61 10.61
N GLY A 154 1.64 -12.58 9.66
CA GLY A 154 1.86 -11.45 8.76
C GLY A 154 0.84 -11.33 7.63
N ILE A 155 1.00 -10.28 6.85
CA ILE A 155 0.19 -9.98 5.65
C ILE A 155 1.10 -9.99 4.42
N VAL A 156 0.68 -10.69 3.39
CA VAL A 156 1.31 -10.70 2.06
C VAL A 156 0.40 -9.98 1.08
N PHE A 157 0.95 -9.01 0.37
CA PHE A 157 0.28 -8.37 -0.76
C PHE A 157 0.95 -8.83 -2.06
N VAL A 158 0.19 -9.50 -2.94
CA VAL A 158 0.64 -9.89 -4.28
C VAL A 158 0.00 -8.95 -5.29
N ASP A 159 0.82 -8.14 -5.96
CA ASP A 159 0.34 -7.20 -6.99
C ASP A 159 0.43 -7.81 -8.39
N GLU A 160 -0.25 -7.19 -9.33
CA GLU A 160 -0.25 -7.52 -10.76
C GLU A 160 -0.66 -8.96 -11.10
N ILE A 161 -1.58 -9.55 -10.31
CA ILE A 161 -2.05 -10.95 -10.53
C ILE A 161 -2.69 -11.15 -11.90
N ASP A 162 -3.27 -10.10 -12.49
CA ASP A 162 -3.86 -10.13 -13.83
C ASP A 162 -2.85 -10.40 -14.93
N LYS A 163 -1.54 -10.22 -14.67
CA LYS A 163 -0.47 -10.46 -15.65
C LYS A 163 -0.13 -11.93 -15.83
N ILE A 164 -0.43 -12.75 -14.81
CA ILE A 164 -0.24 -14.21 -14.88
C ILE A 164 -1.52 -14.96 -15.28
N CYS A 165 -2.55 -14.23 -15.75
CA CYS A 165 -3.75 -14.83 -16.32
C CYS A 165 -3.45 -15.47 -17.68
N ARG A 166 -4.12 -16.60 -17.97
CA ARG A 166 -4.03 -17.25 -19.28
C ARG A 166 -4.50 -16.29 -20.37
N LYS A 167 -3.72 -16.16 -21.45
CA LYS A 167 -4.18 -15.47 -22.66
C LYS A 167 -4.87 -16.52 -23.55
N SER A 168 -6.14 -16.26 -23.86
CA SER A 168 -7.06 -17.20 -24.55
C SER A 168 -6.66 -17.61 -25.97
N ASP A 169 -5.60 -17.04 -26.55
CA ASP A 169 -5.28 -17.18 -27.99
C ASP A 169 -4.04 -18.03 -28.32
N SER A 170 -3.42 -18.69 -27.35
CA SER A 170 -2.26 -19.54 -27.63
C SER A 170 -2.63 -21.01 -27.47
N ALA A 171 -3.09 -21.63 -28.54
CA ALA A 171 -3.20 -23.09 -28.65
C ALA A 171 -1.81 -23.78 -28.73
N SER A 172 -0.80 -23.27 -28.02
CA SER A 172 0.49 -23.92 -27.94
C SER A 172 0.43 -25.00 -26.85
N ILE A 173 0.78 -26.22 -27.25
CA ILE A 173 0.86 -27.45 -26.42
C ILE A 173 1.98 -27.34 -25.34
N THR A 174 2.71 -26.22 -25.31
CA THR A 174 3.76 -25.96 -24.30
C THR A 174 3.14 -25.52 -23.00
N ARG A 175 3.49 -26.22 -21.91
CA ARG A 175 3.10 -25.88 -20.53
C ARG A 175 3.40 -24.41 -20.25
N ASP A 176 2.38 -23.63 -19.87
CA ASP A 176 2.52 -22.21 -19.55
C ASP A 176 3.16 -22.06 -18.16
N VAL A 177 4.48 -21.95 -18.16
CA VAL A 177 5.31 -21.87 -16.95
C VAL A 177 5.23 -20.52 -16.26
N SER A 178 4.76 -19.49 -16.96
CA SER A 178 4.70 -18.11 -16.48
C SER A 178 3.29 -17.68 -16.05
N GLY A 179 2.28 -18.39 -16.43
CA GLY A 179 0.88 -18.08 -16.13
C GLY A 179 0.24 -19.08 -15.17
N GLU A 180 -0.28 -20.20 -15.70
CA GLU A 180 -1.01 -21.19 -14.88
C GLU A 180 -0.13 -21.87 -13.84
N GLY A 181 1.13 -22.21 -14.17
CA GLY A 181 2.07 -22.82 -13.22
C GLY A 181 2.32 -21.94 -12.00
N VAL A 182 2.44 -20.62 -12.18
CA VAL A 182 2.59 -19.66 -11.08
C VAL A 182 1.31 -19.56 -10.25
N GLN A 183 0.12 -19.55 -10.88
CA GLN A 183 -1.15 -19.57 -10.16
C GLN A 183 -1.29 -20.82 -9.29
N GLN A 184 -0.92 -22.01 -9.80
CA GLN A 184 -0.94 -23.27 -9.05
C GLN A 184 0.07 -23.29 -7.90
N ALA A 185 1.26 -22.68 -8.08
CA ALA A 185 2.26 -22.57 -7.01
C ALA A 185 1.80 -21.59 -5.92
N LEU A 186 1.23 -20.43 -6.31
CA LEU A 186 0.62 -19.48 -5.37
C LEU A 186 -0.56 -20.09 -4.62
N LEU A 187 -1.38 -20.91 -5.29
CA LEU A 187 -2.52 -21.58 -4.68
C LEU A 187 -2.12 -22.36 -3.44
N LYS A 188 -1.04 -23.16 -3.51
CA LYS A 188 -0.54 -23.96 -2.38
C LYS A 188 -0.23 -23.09 -1.16
N ILE A 189 0.42 -21.93 -1.39
CA ILE A 189 0.82 -21.04 -0.30
C ILE A 189 -0.41 -20.28 0.26
N VAL A 190 -1.34 -19.90 -0.61
CA VAL A 190 -2.58 -19.21 -0.21
C VAL A 190 -3.51 -20.12 0.57
N GLU A 191 -3.59 -21.40 0.22
CA GLU A 191 -4.36 -22.42 0.96
C GLU A 191 -3.84 -22.65 2.38
N GLY A 192 -2.54 -22.71 2.51
CA GLY A 192 -1.83 -23.03 3.75
C GLY A 192 -0.96 -24.26 3.58
N THR A 193 0.33 -24.07 3.66
CA THR A 193 1.33 -25.14 3.56
C THR A 193 2.57 -24.77 4.38
N LYS A 194 3.38 -25.78 4.67
CA LYS A 194 4.68 -25.60 5.30
C LYS A 194 5.73 -25.34 4.23
N CYS A 195 6.22 -24.13 4.17
CA CYS A 195 7.27 -23.70 3.26
C CYS A 195 8.63 -23.75 3.94
N ARG A 196 9.65 -24.27 3.23
CA ARG A 196 11.04 -24.24 3.70
C ARG A 196 11.77 -23.09 3.05
N VAL A 197 12.15 -22.10 3.85
CA VAL A 197 12.76 -20.86 3.38
C VAL A 197 14.08 -20.57 4.10
N PRO A 198 15.04 -19.89 3.43
CA PRO A 198 16.29 -19.49 4.08
C PRO A 198 16.03 -18.42 5.14
N PRO A 199 16.66 -18.49 6.33
CA PRO A 199 16.37 -17.60 7.46
C PRO A 199 16.77 -16.13 7.24
N GLN A 200 17.76 -15.87 6.37
CA GLN A 200 18.31 -14.53 6.15
C GLN A 200 18.04 -13.96 4.76
N GLY A 201 17.18 -14.58 3.97
CA GLY A 201 17.01 -14.21 2.57
C GLY A 201 18.20 -14.68 1.69
N GLY A 202 18.00 -14.75 0.40
CA GLY A 202 19.02 -15.20 -0.54
C GLY A 202 18.63 -16.47 -1.27
N ARG A 203 19.49 -16.93 -2.21
CA ARG A 203 19.28 -18.15 -2.96
C ARG A 203 19.38 -19.39 -2.06
N LYS A 204 18.53 -20.38 -2.26
CA LYS A 204 18.59 -21.68 -1.60
C LYS A 204 19.94 -22.32 -1.94
N HIS A 205 20.89 -22.34 -1.00
CA HIS A 205 22.08 -23.17 -1.12
C HIS A 205 21.78 -24.58 -0.59
N PRO A 206 22.35 -25.64 -1.18
CA PRO A 206 22.12 -27.00 -0.71
C PRO A 206 22.47 -27.25 0.77
N ASP A 207 23.43 -26.50 1.30
CA ASP A 207 23.91 -26.58 2.68
C ASP A 207 23.30 -25.53 3.64
N ALA A 208 22.35 -24.70 3.18
CA ALA A 208 21.72 -23.71 4.03
C ALA A 208 20.69 -24.36 4.96
N GLN A 209 20.75 -24.03 6.25
CA GLN A 209 19.70 -24.39 7.19
C GLN A 209 18.40 -23.68 6.78
N LEU A 210 17.44 -24.45 6.27
CA LEU A 210 16.12 -23.95 5.92
C LEU A 210 15.22 -23.93 7.16
N VAL A 211 14.41 -22.91 7.27
CA VAL A 211 13.42 -22.75 8.34
C VAL A 211 12.04 -23.09 7.77
N GLU A 212 11.25 -23.84 8.53
CA GLU A 212 9.87 -24.18 8.15
C GLU A 212 8.91 -23.10 8.65
N VAL A 213 8.14 -22.52 7.74
CA VAL A 213 7.11 -21.50 8.00
C VAL A 213 5.76 -22.03 7.53
N ASP A 214 4.78 -22.07 8.41
CA ASP A 214 3.40 -22.44 8.08
C ASP A 214 2.62 -21.21 7.57
N THR A 215 2.07 -21.30 6.37
CA THR A 215 1.35 -20.20 5.74
C THR A 215 -0.15 -20.17 6.05
N SER A 216 -0.66 -21.13 6.84
CA SER A 216 -2.09 -21.26 7.17
C SER A 216 -2.69 -20.03 7.83
N ASN A 217 -1.88 -19.28 8.61
CA ASN A 217 -2.31 -18.07 9.32
C ASN A 217 -1.78 -16.76 8.70
N ILE A 218 -1.12 -16.82 7.55
CA ILE A 218 -0.73 -15.63 6.79
C ILE A 218 -1.94 -15.13 6.00
N LEU A 219 -2.25 -13.84 6.10
CA LEU A 219 -3.30 -13.22 5.28
C LEU A 219 -2.75 -12.86 3.91
N PHE A 220 -3.39 -13.36 2.86
CA PHE A 220 -3.07 -12.98 1.49
C PHE A 220 -4.08 -11.97 0.96
N ILE A 221 -3.58 -10.82 0.52
CA ILE A 221 -4.32 -9.81 -0.21
C ILE A 221 -3.72 -9.76 -1.61
N VAL A 222 -4.52 -9.99 -2.62
CA VAL A 222 -4.06 -10.07 -4.01
C VAL A 222 -4.66 -8.92 -4.79
N GLY A 223 -3.86 -8.21 -5.58
CA GLY A 223 -4.29 -7.08 -6.38
C GLY A 223 -4.01 -7.25 -7.87
N GLY A 224 -4.90 -6.74 -8.71
CA GLY A 224 -4.69 -6.69 -10.15
C GLY A 224 -5.42 -5.53 -10.79
N ALA A 225 -4.89 -5.07 -11.94
CA ALA A 225 -5.52 -4.01 -12.71
C ALA A 225 -6.73 -4.51 -13.50
N PHE A 226 -6.70 -5.76 -13.97
CA PHE A 226 -7.72 -6.40 -14.77
C PHE A 226 -8.19 -5.54 -15.97
N VAL A 227 -7.23 -5.00 -16.69
CA VAL A 227 -7.48 -4.15 -17.86
C VAL A 227 -8.39 -4.89 -18.86
N ASN A 228 -9.44 -4.21 -19.34
CA ASN A 228 -10.50 -4.75 -20.19
C ASN A 228 -11.57 -5.62 -19.51
N LEU A 229 -11.46 -6.00 -18.26
CA LEU A 229 -12.55 -6.67 -17.54
C LEU A 229 -13.79 -5.75 -17.51
N GLU A 230 -13.61 -4.46 -17.27
CA GLU A 230 -14.69 -3.45 -17.34
C GLU A 230 -15.42 -3.49 -18.69
N LYS A 231 -14.67 -3.53 -19.81
CA LYS A 231 -15.27 -3.63 -21.16
C LYS A 231 -16.03 -4.94 -21.40
N GLN A 232 -15.56 -6.05 -20.80
CA GLN A 232 -16.25 -7.33 -20.88
C GLN A 232 -17.57 -7.29 -20.10
N MET A 233 -17.56 -6.67 -18.91
CA MET A 233 -18.74 -6.48 -18.08
C MET A 233 -19.76 -5.54 -18.73
N GLU A 234 -19.31 -4.44 -19.34
CA GLU A 234 -20.19 -3.54 -20.13
C GLU A 234 -20.89 -4.27 -21.28
N ARG A 235 -20.19 -5.13 -22.01
CA ARG A 235 -20.76 -5.96 -23.06
C ARG A 235 -21.79 -6.96 -22.51
N LYS A 236 -21.54 -7.58 -21.38
CA LYS A 236 -22.44 -8.51 -20.69
C LYS A 236 -23.74 -7.79 -20.28
N ASN A 237 -23.62 -6.58 -19.73
CA ASN A 237 -24.77 -5.77 -19.34
C ASN A 237 -25.59 -5.24 -20.54
N ASN A 238 -24.91 -4.93 -21.67
CA ASN A 238 -25.56 -4.45 -22.90
C ASN A 238 -26.14 -5.58 -23.76
N SER A 239 -25.73 -6.83 -23.59
CA SER A 239 -26.23 -7.97 -24.36
C SER A 239 -27.57 -8.52 -23.85
N GLY A 240 -28.09 -8.01 -22.75
CA GLY A 240 -29.43 -8.28 -22.25
C GLY A 240 -30.52 -7.60 -23.08
N ILE A 241 -30.60 -7.87 -24.40
CA ILE A 241 -31.66 -7.40 -25.28
C ILE A 241 -32.90 -8.28 -25.01
N GLY A 242 -33.68 -7.90 -23.96
CA GLY A 242 -34.99 -8.41 -23.70
C GLY A 242 -35.97 -7.25 -23.56
N PHE A 243 -37.16 -7.37 -24.10
CA PHE A 243 -38.28 -6.41 -23.92
C PHE A 243 -38.52 -6.20 -22.43
N GLY A 244 -38.00 -5.09 -21.85
CA GLY A 244 -38.17 -4.76 -20.43
C GLY A 244 -36.92 -4.44 -19.65
N SER A 245 -35.70 -4.48 -20.25
CA SER A 245 -34.50 -4.05 -19.57
C SER A 245 -34.47 -2.52 -19.42
N THR A 246 -34.70 -2.04 -18.22
CA THR A 246 -34.36 -0.66 -17.85
C THR A 246 -32.87 -0.47 -18.11
N ILE A 247 -32.51 0.40 -19.05
CA ILE A 247 -31.16 0.88 -19.24
C ILE A 247 -30.79 1.59 -17.93
N LYS A 248 -30.11 0.87 -17.04
CA LYS A 248 -29.44 1.52 -15.92
C LYS A 248 -28.30 2.31 -16.54
N THR A 249 -28.51 3.61 -16.67
CA THR A 249 -27.44 4.60 -16.91
C THR A 249 -26.64 4.72 -15.59
N ASP A 250 -26.10 3.59 -15.13
CA ASP A 250 -25.16 3.61 -14.02
C ASP A 250 -23.83 4.13 -14.58
N SER A 251 -23.35 5.19 -13.95
CA SER A 251 -22.09 5.83 -14.22
C SER A 251 -20.99 4.77 -14.41
N LYS A 252 -20.09 4.98 -15.40
CA LYS A 252 -18.94 4.12 -15.71
C LYS A 252 -18.08 3.72 -14.48
N ASP A 253 -18.34 4.34 -13.34
CA ASP A 253 -17.55 4.21 -12.12
C ASP A 253 -17.83 2.93 -11.31
N ASN A 254 -18.86 2.15 -11.63
CA ASN A 254 -19.30 1.01 -10.81
C ASN A 254 -19.35 -0.35 -11.53
N VAL A 255 -18.81 -0.45 -12.73
CA VAL A 255 -18.87 -1.69 -13.52
C VAL A 255 -18.18 -2.88 -12.81
N LEU A 256 -17.12 -2.62 -12.06
CA LEU A 256 -16.40 -3.64 -11.28
C LEU A 256 -17.12 -4.05 -9.98
N ALA A 257 -18.18 -3.35 -9.58
CA ALA A 257 -18.94 -3.69 -8.37
C ALA A 257 -19.71 -5.02 -8.52
N ASP A 258 -20.10 -5.36 -9.74
CA ASP A 258 -20.92 -6.53 -10.07
C ASP A 258 -20.08 -7.73 -10.55
N VAL A 259 -18.74 -7.67 -10.43
CA VAL A 259 -17.85 -8.76 -10.86
C VAL A 259 -18.11 -10.02 -10.04
N GLN A 260 -18.36 -11.12 -10.75
CA GLN A 260 -18.57 -12.44 -10.18
C GLN A 260 -17.32 -13.32 -10.38
N PRO A 261 -17.13 -14.36 -9.58
CA PRO A 261 -16.01 -15.31 -9.72
C PRO A 261 -15.86 -15.84 -11.15
N GLU A 262 -16.98 -16.12 -11.86
CA GLU A 262 -17.00 -16.62 -13.22
C GLU A 262 -16.38 -15.63 -14.23
N ASP A 263 -16.48 -14.33 -13.98
CA ASP A 263 -15.91 -13.31 -14.85
C ASP A 263 -14.37 -13.28 -14.72
N LEU A 264 -13.85 -13.55 -13.54
CA LEU A 264 -12.41 -13.69 -13.28
C LEU A 264 -11.83 -14.96 -13.89
N ILE A 265 -12.59 -16.07 -13.83
CA ILE A 265 -12.24 -17.33 -14.49
C ILE A 265 -12.19 -17.13 -16.01
N LYS A 266 -13.16 -16.44 -16.58
CA LYS A 266 -13.17 -16.10 -18.04
C LYS A 266 -12.04 -15.16 -18.40
N TYR A 267 -11.58 -14.32 -17.47
CA TYR A 267 -10.43 -13.44 -17.68
C TYR A 267 -9.10 -14.21 -17.73
N GLY A 268 -9.05 -15.41 -17.11
CA GLY A 268 -7.89 -16.31 -17.17
C GLY A 268 -7.30 -16.72 -15.83
N LEU A 269 -7.98 -16.43 -14.72
CA LEU A 269 -7.63 -17.04 -13.44
C LEU A 269 -8.15 -18.47 -13.36
N ILE A 270 -7.40 -19.37 -12.70
CA ILE A 270 -7.86 -20.75 -12.50
C ILE A 270 -8.98 -20.78 -11.45
N PRO A 271 -10.01 -21.64 -11.64
CA PRO A 271 -11.16 -21.70 -10.72
C PRO A 271 -10.77 -21.94 -9.26
N GLU A 272 -9.82 -22.84 -9.05
CA GLU A 272 -9.33 -23.21 -7.72
C GLU A 272 -8.69 -22.01 -6.99
N PHE A 273 -7.95 -21.18 -7.73
CA PHE A 273 -7.33 -19.98 -7.18
C PHE A 273 -8.38 -18.93 -6.80
N VAL A 274 -9.36 -18.68 -7.68
CA VAL A 274 -10.45 -17.75 -7.40
C VAL A 274 -11.26 -18.20 -6.19
N GLY A 275 -11.51 -19.50 -6.03
CA GLY A 275 -12.22 -20.08 -4.90
C GLY A 275 -11.53 -19.88 -3.53
N ARG A 276 -10.25 -19.48 -3.49
CA ARG A 276 -9.54 -19.19 -2.22
C ARG A 276 -9.68 -17.75 -1.74
N PHE A 277 -10.36 -16.92 -2.49
CA PHE A 277 -10.65 -15.55 -2.10
C PHE A 277 -12.12 -15.41 -1.70
N SER A 278 -12.37 -15.48 -0.41
CA SER A 278 -13.72 -15.35 0.16
C SER A 278 -14.32 -13.95 -0.05
N MET A 279 -13.46 -12.95 -0.27
CA MET A 279 -13.87 -11.57 -0.48
C MET A 279 -13.21 -11.00 -1.73
N ILE A 280 -14.05 -10.57 -2.67
CA ILE A 280 -13.64 -9.83 -3.87
C ILE A 280 -14.11 -8.40 -3.70
N THR A 281 -13.23 -7.44 -3.92
CA THR A 281 -13.56 -6.02 -3.84
C THR A 281 -12.89 -5.26 -4.97
N HIS A 282 -13.35 -4.04 -5.20
CA HIS A 282 -12.80 -3.17 -6.25
C HIS A 282 -12.43 -1.81 -5.69
N VAL A 283 -11.51 -1.15 -6.36
CA VAL A 283 -11.18 0.26 -6.15
C VAL A 283 -11.60 1.07 -7.37
N ASN A 284 -12.27 2.18 -7.12
CA ASN A 284 -12.80 3.05 -8.16
C ASN A 284 -11.71 3.92 -8.80
N HIS A 285 -11.96 4.40 -10.01
CA HIS A 285 -11.17 5.46 -10.61
C HIS A 285 -11.22 6.73 -9.76
N LEU A 286 -10.09 7.43 -9.68
CA LEU A 286 -9.99 8.66 -8.90
C LEU A 286 -10.46 9.85 -9.72
N SER A 287 -11.40 10.62 -9.18
CA SER A 287 -11.82 11.89 -9.75
C SER A 287 -10.76 12.99 -9.52
N GLU A 288 -10.80 14.07 -10.28
CA GLU A 288 -9.89 15.21 -10.09
C GLU A 288 -9.97 15.78 -8.68
N LEU A 289 -11.18 15.91 -8.14
CA LEU A 289 -11.38 16.35 -6.77
C LEU A 289 -10.73 15.43 -5.74
N GLN A 290 -10.81 14.10 -5.96
CA GLN A 290 -10.14 13.13 -5.10
C GLN A 290 -8.61 13.21 -5.24
N LEU A 291 -8.08 13.46 -6.44
CA LEU A 291 -6.64 13.66 -6.65
C LEU A 291 -6.13 14.92 -5.91
N VAL A 292 -6.90 16.02 -5.93
CA VAL A 292 -6.59 17.23 -5.14
C VAL A 292 -6.61 16.93 -3.63
N LYS A 293 -7.60 16.16 -3.16
CA LYS A 293 -7.66 15.74 -1.76
C LYS A 293 -6.47 14.87 -1.36
N ILE A 294 -6.04 13.94 -2.23
CA ILE A 294 -4.84 13.10 -2.01
C ILE A 294 -3.58 13.93 -1.79
N LEU A 295 -3.46 15.08 -2.47
CA LEU A 295 -2.34 16.00 -2.28
C LEU A 295 -2.31 16.63 -0.88
N THR A 296 -3.47 16.83 -0.24
CA THR A 296 -3.62 17.73 0.93
C THR A 296 -4.10 17.06 2.22
N GLU A 297 -5.12 16.20 2.14
CA GLU A 297 -5.86 15.74 3.32
C GLU A 297 -5.15 14.61 4.12
N PRO A 298 -4.61 13.54 3.49
CA PRO A 298 -4.02 12.43 4.22
C PRO A 298 -2.98 12.87 5.25
N LYS A 299 -2.84 12.10 6.34
CA LYS A 299 -1.81 12.37 7.35
C LYS A 299 -0.41 12.49 6.75
N ASN A 300 -0.09 11.66 5.76
CA ASN A 300 1.16 11.65 5.02
C ASN A 300 1.03 12.25 3.62
N SER A 301 0.19 13.28 3.44
CA SER A 301 -0.04 13.89 2.13
C SER A 301 1.26 14.46 1.52
N LEU A 302 1.34 14.42 0.19
CA LEU A 302 2.55 14.84 -0.55
C LEU A 302 2.93 16.30 -0.25
N ILE A 303 1.94 17.18 -0.17
CA ILE A 303 2.19 18.59 0.14
C ILE A 303 2.71 18.79 1.57
N LYS A 304 2.20 18.03 2.56
CA LYS A 304 2.73 18.10 3.93
C LYS A 304 4.19 17.64 3.99
N GLN A 305 4.53 16.58 3.25
CA GLN A 305 5.90 16.10 3.16
C GLN A 305 6.82 17.14 2.52
N ALA A 306 6.40 17.76 1.40
CA ALA A 306 7.16 18.82 0.75
C ALA A 306 7.33 20.03 1.67
N LYS A 307 6.26 20.51 2.29
CA LYS A 307 6.32 21.62 3.28
C LYS A 307 7.31 21.33 4.42
N TYR A 308 7.33 20.10 4.90
CA TYR A 308 8.27 19.71 5.95
C TYR A 308 9.72 19.77 5.47
N ARG A 309 10.02 19.28 4.24
CA ARG A 309 11.39 19.32 3.68
C ARG A 309 11.88 20.77 3.53
N PHE A 310 11.08 21.65 2.92
CA PHE A 310 11.44 23.08 2.80
C PHE A 310 11.56 23.78 4.16
N GLY A 311 10.74 23.35 5.13
CA GLY A 311 10.81 23.88 6.51
C GLY A 311 12.13 23.58 7.21
N LEU A 312 12.82 22.48 6.86
CA LEU A 312 14.16 22.18 7.38
C LEU A 312 15.20 23.20 6.91
N ASP A 313 15.01 23.81 5.75
CA ASP A 313 15.85 24.89 5.20
C ASP A 313 15.33 26.29 5.57
N ASN A 314 14.36 26.38 6.49
CA ASN A 314 13.70 27.61 6.94
C ASN A 314 12.94 28.36 5.83
N ILE A 315 12.42 27.64 4.83
CA ILE A 315 11.60 28.18 3.77
C ILE A 315 10.18 27.63 3.94
N GLU A 316 9.18 28.52 3.87
CA GLU A 316 7.78 28.14 3.84
C GLU A 316 7.34 27.84 2.41
N LEU A 317 6.84 26.63 2.13
CA LEU A 317 6.31 26.26 0.82
C LEU A 317 4.80 26.45 0.80
N GLU A 318 4.29 27.24 -0.14
CA GLU A 318 2.87 27.37 -0.41
C GLU A 318 2.52 26.87 -1.81
N ILE A 319 1.45 26.09 -1.92
CA ILE A 319 0.91 25.61 -3.20
C ILE A 319 -0.54 26.07 -3.30
N THR A 320 -0.80 26.97 -4.24
CA THR A 320 -2.13 27.56 -4.41
C THR A 320 -3.20 26.53 -4.78
N LYS A 321 -4.46 26.87 -4.61
CA LYS A 321 -5.57 25.99 -5.01
C LYS A 321 -5.57 25.71 -6.50
N GLY A 322 -5.25 26.71 -7.35
CA GLY A 322 -5.10 26.55 -8.79
C GLY A 322 -3.99 25.57 -9.15
N ALA A 323 -2.80 25.72 -8.53
CA ALA A 323 -1.68 24.81 -8.74
C ALA A 323 -2.02 23.35 -8.38
N ARG A 324 -2.74 23.12 -7.27
CA ARG A 324 -3.18 21.76 -6.89
C ARG A 324 -4.11 21.16 -7.93
N LEU A 325 -5.03 21.96 -8.47
CA LEU A 325 -5.94 21.51 -9.52
C LEU A 325 -5.18 21.19 -10.81
N ALA A 326 -4.27 22.06 -11.24
CA ALA A 326 -3.43 21.84 -12.42
C ALA A 326 -2.58 20.56 -12.30
N ILE A 327 -1.98 20.30 -11.13
CA ILE A 327 -1.24 19.05 -10.85
C ILE A 327 -2.17 17.83 -10.99
N ALA A 328 -3.39 17.90 -10.43
CA ALA A 328 -4.36 16.82 -10.51
C ALA A 328 -4.82 16.56 -11.95
N GLN A 329 -5.05 17.60 -12.74
CA GLN A 329 -5.41 17.50 -14.16
C GLN A 329 -4.29 16.89 -15.00
N LYS A 330 -3.04 17.32 -14.79
CA LYS A 330 -1.87 16.71 -15.44
C LYS A 330 -1.75 15.21 -15.12
N ALA A 331 -1.91 14.83 -13.85
CA ALA A 331 -1.86 13.41 -13.45
C ALA A 331 -2.97 12.58 -14.12
N LYS A 332 -4.17 13.14 -14.26
CA LYS A 332 -5.30 12.50 -14.93
C LYS A 332 -5.06 12.36 -16.44
N THR A 333 -4.58 13.42 -17.09
CA THR A 333 -4.28 13.42 -18.53
C THR A 333 -3.20 12.37 -18.87
N LEU A 334 -2.19 12.21 -18.01
CA LEU A 334 -1.15 11.20 -18.14
C LEU A 334 -1.64 9.76 -17.83
N GLY A 335 -2.87 9.60 -17.34
CA GLY A 335 -3.42 8.29 -16.97
C GLY A 335 -2.72 7.61 -15.79
N THR A 336 -1.90 8.35 -15.02
CA THR A 336 -1.05 7.80 -13.97
C THR A 336 -1.70 7.82 -12.58
N ASN A 337 -2.90 8.41 -12.46
CA ASN A 337 -3.66 8.51 -11.22
C ASN A 337 -2.81 9.05 -10.05
N ALA A 338 -3.00 8.54 -8.84
CA ALA A 338 -2.28 9.02 -7.65
C ALA A 338 -0.75 8.82 -7.72
N ARG A 339 -0.24 7.83 -8.47
CA ARG A 339 1.21 7.61 -8.66
C ARG A 339 1.86 8.79 -9.39
N GLY A 340 1.17 9.36 -10.38
CA GLY A 340 1.65 10.51 -11.13
C GLY A 340 1.73 11.80 -10.34
N LEU A 341 0.87 11.98 -9.33
CA LEU A 341 0.88 13.17 -8.48
C LEU A 341 2.25 13.40 -7.84
N LYS A 342 2.86 12.34 -7.32
CA LYS A 342 4.18 12.43 -6.70
C LYS A 342 5.24 12.84 -7.72
N ASN A 343 5.28 12.19 -8.87
CA ASN A 343 6.27 12.48 -9.91
C ASN A 343 6.15 13.92 -10.42
N ILE A 344 4.92 14.40 -10.65
CA ILE A 344 4.68 15.77 -11.09
C ILE A 344 5.13 16.76 -10.02
N LEU A 345 4.77 16.53 -8.77
CA LEU A 345 5.14 17.42 -7.66
C LEU A 345 6.66 17.43 -7.43
N ASP A 346 7.30 16.26 -7.38
CA ASP A 346 8.75 16.15 -7.18
C ASP A 346 9.51 16.79 -8.35
N SER A 347 9.08 16.59 -9.62
CA SER A 347 9.70 17.26 -10.78
C SER A 347 9.54 18.77 -10.74
N LEU A 348 8.39 19.25 -10.27
CA LEU A 348 8.11 20.69 -10.13
C LEU A 348 8.97 21.33 -9.04
N LEU A 349 9.17 20.64 -7.92
CA LEU A 349 9.89 21.16 -6.77
C LEU A 349 11.41 20.94 -6.86
N LEU A 350 11.88 20.04 -7.71
CA LEU A 350 13.29 19.67 -7.81
C LEU A 350 14.26 20.85 -7.94
N PRO A 351 14.06 21.86 -8.84
CA PRO A 351 14.96 23.00 -8.94
C PRO A 351 15.05 23.80 -7.65
N PHE A 352 13.91 23.99 -6.98
CA PHE A 352 13.80 24.77 -5.76
C PHE A 352 14.34 24.02 -4.54
N GLU A 353 14.19 22.69 -4.48
CA GLU A 353 14.83 21.85 -3.45
C GLU A 353 16.35 21.85 -3.60
N PHE A 354 16.87 21.88 -4.84
CA PHE A 354 18.31 21.95 -5.11
C PHE A 354 18.93 23.25 -4.60
N ASP A 355 18.26 24.38 -4.82
CA ASP A 355 18.74 25.72 -4.45
C ASP A 355 18.22 26.19 -3.07
N ALA A 356 17.51 25.35 -2.30
CA ALA A 356 16.82 25.75 -1.07
C ALA A 356 17.75 26.45 -0.05
N GLN A 357 18.94 25.89 0.20
CA GLN A 357 19.89 26.47 1.15
C GLN A 357 20.43 27.83 0.68
N GLU A 358 20.69 27.99 -0.63
CA GLU A 358 21.14 29.25 -1.21
C GLU A 358 20.02 30.31 -1.15
N MET A 359 18.78 29.92 -1.47
CA MET A 359 17.59 30.80 -1.35
C MET A 359 17.38 31.25 0.10
N SER A 360 17.48 30.33 1.06
CA SER A 360 17.38 30.66 2.49
C SER A 360 18.47 31.66 2.92
N SER A 361 19.70 31.47 2.44
CA SER A 361 20.81 32.39 2.72
C SER A 361 20.62 33.79 2.09
N LYS A 362 19.94 33.86 0.94
CA LYS A 362 19.54 35.10 0.27
C LYS A 362 18.32 35.80 0.91
N GLY A 363 17.77 35.21 1.99
CA GLY A 363 16.65 35.80 2.75
C GLY A 363 15.26 35.46 2.20
N VAL A 364 15.13 34.44 1.35
CA VAL A 364 13.82 33.93 0.92
C VAL A 364 13.12 33.33 2.12
N GLN A 365 11.90 33.81 2.42
CA GLN A 365 11.06 33.34 3.51
C GLN A 365 10.05 32.30 3.05
N SER A 366 9.41 32.54 1.90
CA SER A 366 8.46 31.57 1.35
C SER A 366 8.52 31.48 -0.17
N ILE A 367 8.14 30.32 -0.68
CA ILE A 367 8.00 30.00 -2.11
C ILE A 367 6.55 29.66 -2.36
N GLU A 368 5.88 30.38 -3.24
CA GLU A 368 4.51 30.12 -3.63
C GLU A 368 4.44 29.57 -5.05
N ILE A 369 3.94 28.33 -5.17
CA ILE A 369 3.70 27.65 -6.44
C ILE A 369 2.31 28.02 -6.95
N THR A 370 2.25 28.64 -8.12
CA THR A 370 1.01 29.06 -8.77
C THR A 370 0.57 28.10 -9.86
N GLU A 371 -0.62 28.29 -10.41
CA GLU A 371 -1.11 27.54 -11.57
C GLU A 371 -0.20 27.73 -12.79
N GLU A 372 0.24 28.97 -13.02
CA GLU A 372 1.15 29.29 -14.11
C GLU A 372 2.49 28.55 -13.98
N THR A 373 3.02 28.42 -12.77
CA THR A 373 4.23 27.64 -12.50
C THR A 373 4.05 26.18 -12.93
N VAL A 374 2.87 25.60 -12.66
CA VAL A 374 2.58 24.23 -13.03
C VAL A 374 2.40 24.08 -14.52
N ASP A 375 1.67 24.97 -15.20
CA ASP A 375 1.25 24.80 -16.60
C ASP A 375 2.31 25.22 -17.61
N THR A 376 2.95 26.34 -17.37
CA THR A 376 3.92 26.95 -18.30
C THR A 376 5.37 26.77 -17.86
N GLY A 377 5.62 26.34 -16.64
CA GLY A 377 6.96 26.32 -16.04
C GLY A 377 7.48 27.70 -15.65
N ALA A 378 6.58 28.66 -15.43
CA ALA A 378 6.97 30.00 -14.94
C ALA A 378 7.61 29.90 -13.54
N ASP A 379 8.49 30.84 -13.23
CA ASP A 379 9.11 30.89 -11.91
C ASP A 379 8.06 31.06 -10.80
N PRO A 380 8.27 30.44 -9.64
CA PRO A 380 7.40 30.62 -8.48
C PRO A 380 7.52 32.02 -7.89
N VAL A 381 6.53 32.42 -7.13
CA VAL A 381 6.59 33.70 -6.41
C VAL A 381 7.48 33.51 -5.17
N LEU A 382 8.58 34.27 -5.12
CA LEU A 382 9.49 34.29 -3.97
C LEU A 382 9.16 35.46 -3.06
N ILE A 383 8.95 35.20 -1.77
CA ILE A 383 8.69 36.20 -0.74
C ILE A 383 9.93 36.26 0.14
N PHE A 384 10.52 37.44 0.25
CA PHE A 384 11.72 37.71 1.05
C PHE A 384 11.34 38.18 2.45
N LYS A 385 12.22 37.91 3.42
CA LYS A 385 12.07 38.51 4.76
C LYS A 385 12.12 40.00 4.63
N GLN A 386 11.08 40.67 5.14
CA GLN A 386 11.13 42.14 5.25
C GLN A 386 12.18 42.49 6.30
N ASP A 387 13.17 43.31 5.94
CA ASP A 387 14.11 43.90 6.89
C ASP A 387 13.32 44.63 7.98
N ALA A 388 13.27 44.03 9.16
CA ALA A 388 12.73 44.69 10.36
C ALA A 388 13.77 45.72 10.83
N GLY A 389 13.87 46.85 10.09
CA GLY A 389 14.85 47.83 10.46
C GLY A 389 14.88 49.10 9.62
N THR A 390 13.88 49.98 9.70
CA THR A 390 14.15 51.43 9.71
C THR A 390 13.01 52.14 10.42
N LYS A 391 13.04 52.14 11.75
CA LYS A 391 12.42 53.21 12.50
C LYS A 391 13.19 54.46 12.09
N LYS A 392 12.63 55.23 11.15
CA LYS A 392 13.04 56.62 10.96
C LYS A 392 12.79 57.39 12.25
N ASN A 393 13.83 57.65 13.02
CA ASN A 393 13.84 58.76 13.97
C ASN A 393 13.52 60.01 13.19
N LYS A 394 12.31 60.57 13.37
CA LYS A 394 12.05 61.96 13.13
C LYS A 394 12.37 62.71 14.41
N ALA A 395 13.47 63.46 14.35
CA ALA A 395 13.71 64.59 15.24
C ALA A 395 12.70 65.69 14.98
#